data_1a6d77c2920e8802c03828d9daa146d5
#
_entry.id   1a6d77c2920e8802c03828d9daa146d5
#
_cell.length_a   1.000
_cell.length_b   1.000
_cell.length_c   1.000
_cell.angle_alpha   90.00
_cell.angle_beta   90.00
_cell.angle_gamma   90.00
#
_symmetry.space_group_name_H-M   'P 1'
#
loop_
_entity.id
_entity.type
_entity.pdbx_description
1 polymer ?
#
loop_
_entity_poly.entity_id
_entity_poly.type
_entity_poly.pdbx_seq_one_letter_code
_entity_poly.pdbx_strand_id
1 'polypeptide(L)'
;MASYDYTKPGYLTDSITVYGVVDGSKFVDAEIPAGKALVSTGVSVKFGLNSGDSITLDEKYKRDASYKLDIAGVYDYESSLAVFMNIDDFARTFGEEEGYFTGYFSNTELTELPDDDVATVITASDYTKLSTQLMVSMGGMMNLIKWFGALFFIIVVYVLCKQVIERNFQSIAMTKILGFRNGEIGMLYI
;
A
#
# COMPACT_ATOMS: atom_id res chain seq x y z
N MET A 1 13.36 3.81 16.58
CA MET A 1 13.24 3.31 15.19
C MET A 1 14.21 4.05 14.29
N ALA A 2 14.76 3.39 13.28
CA ALA A 2 15.63 3.99 12.30
C ALA A 2 15.36 3.36 10.92
N SER A 3 15.77 4.05 9.85
CA SER A 3 15.51 3.62 8.48
C SER A 3 16.82 3.29 7.78
N TYR A 4 16.89 2.12 7.20
CA TYR A 4 18.08 1.56 6.53
C TYR A 4 17.72 1.13 5.11
N ASP A 5 18.69 1.08 4.26
CA ASP A 5 18.53 0.62 2.89
C ASP A 5 18.83 -0.89 2.80
N TYR A 6 18.03 -1.60 2.04
CA TYR A 6 18.23 -3.01 1.73
C TYR A 6 18.22 -3.23 0.22
N THR A 7 19.26 -3.90 -0.26
CA THR A 7 19.39 -4.25 -1.67
C THR A 7 19.55 -5.76 -1.83
N LYS A 8 18.56 -6.42 -2.42
CA LYS A 8 18.67 -7.82 -2.82
C LYS A 8 19.09 -7.89 -4.29
N PRO A 9 19.99 -8.79 -4.68
CA PRO A 9 20.35 -8.98 -6.09
C PRO A 9 19.13 -9.21 -6.98
N GLY A 10 18.96 -8.37 -8.00
CA GLY A 10 17.81 -8.40 -8.91
C GLY A 10 16.60 -7.55 -8.48
N TYR A 11 16.71 -6.83 -7.37
CA TYR A 11 15.68 -5.90 -6.87
C TYR A 11 16.25 -4.48 -6.80
N LEU A 12 15.34 -3.50 -6.80
CA LEU A 12 15.71 -2.12 -6.47
C LEU A 12 15.98 -2.01 -4.97
N THR A 13 16.81 -1.05 -4.60
CA THR A 13 17.04 -0.71 -3.19
C THR A 13 15.75 -0.20 -2.57
N ASP A 14 15.38 -0.76 -1.44
CA ASP A 14 14.21 -0.36 -0.65
C ASP A 14 14.63 0.10 0.73
N SER A 15 13.90 1.06 1.26
CA SER A 15 14.08 1.52 2.62
C SER A 15 13.28 0.64 3.58
N ILE A 16 13.95 0.07 4.57
CA ILE A 16 13.37 -0.77 5.62
C ILE A 16 13.46 -0.03 6.94
N THR A 17 12.36 0.03 7.68
CA THR A 17 12.33 0.61 9.01
C THR A 17 12.63 -0.46 10.06
N VAL A 18 13.64 -0.22 10.91
CA VAL A 18 13.97 -1.09 12.04
C VAL A 18 13.36 -0.51 13.32
N TYR A 19 12.58 -1.31 14.00
CA TYR A 19 11.96 -0.98 15.27
C TYR A 19 12.69 -1.70 16.42
N GLY A 20 13.23 -0.92 17.37
CA GLY A 20 13.62 -1.43 18.68
C GLY A 20 12.36 -1.50 19.56
N VAL A 21 11.98 -2.68 19.98
CA VAL A 21 10.75 -2.95 20.74
C VAL A 21 11.13 -3.29 22.18
N VAL A 22 10.45 -2.66 23.13
CA VAL A 22 10.62 -2.96 24.57
C VAL A 22 9.89 -4.26 24.88
N ASP A 23 10.47 -5.08 25.72
CA ASP A 23 9.85 -6.33 26.19
C ASP A 23 8.49 -6.06 26.83
N GLY A 24 7.49 -6.87 26.47
CA GLY A 24 6.11 -6.70 26.96
C GLY A 24 5.39 -5.49 26.38
N SER A 25 5.81 -4.99 25.22
CA SER A 25 5.12 -3.92 24.53
C SER A 25 3.66 -4.27 24.28
N LYS A 26 2.74 -3.33 24.59
CA LYS A 26 1.31 -3.47 24.31
C LYS A 26 0.93 -3.23 22.85
N PHE A 27 1.85 -2.68 22.06
CA PHE A 27 1.62 -2.27 20.67
C PHE A 27 2.26 -3.23 19.64
N VAL A 28 3.25 -4.00 20.10
CA VAL A 28 3.88 -5.04 19.29
C VAL A 28 3.81 -6.32 20.11
N ASP A 29 2.85 -7.17 19.79
CA ASP A 29 2.65 -8.48 20.43
C ASP A 29 3.48 -9.52 19.70
N ALA A 30 4.80 -9.49 19.94
CA ALA A 30 5.75 -10.43 19.37
C ALA A 30 6.83 -10.79 20.36
N GLU A 31 7.05 -12.07 20.55
CA GLU A 31 8.23 -12.57 21.27
C GLU A 31 9.45 -12.51 20.35
N ILE A 32 10.38 -11.60 20.62
CA ILE A 32 11.58 -11.41 19.83
C ILE A 32 12.75 -12.08 20.56
N PRO A 33 13.34 -13.17 20.01
CA PRO A 33 14.48 -13.82 20.64
C PRO A 33 15.69 -12.87 20.70
N ALA A 34 16.43 -12.90 21.82
CA ALA A 34 17.60 -12.07 22.01
C ALA A 34 18.64 -12.27 20.87
N GLY A 35 19.19 -11.17 20.38
CA GLY A 35 20.16 -11.16 19.29
C GLY A 35 19.59 -11.49 17.90
N LYS A 36 18.29 -11.63 17.75
CA LYS A 36 17.61 -11.90 16.47
C LYS A 36 16.57 -10.85 16.16
N ALA A 37 16.08 -10.90 14.92
CA ALA A 37 15.05 -9.99 14.45
C ALA A 37 13.86 -10.74 13.85
N LEU A 38 12.68 -10.13 13.87
CA LEU A 38 11.51 -10.53 13.10
C LEU A 38 11.36 -9.60 11.90
N VAL A 39 11.01 -10.15 10.75
CA VAL A 39 10.70 -9.36 9.56
C VAL A 39 9.19 -9.24 9.38
N SER A 40 8.73 -8.12 8.83
CA SER A 40 7.32 -7.93 8.49
C SER A 40 6.89 -8.87 7.36
N THR A 41 5.59 -9.16 7.28
CA THR A 41 4.99 -9.90 6.16
C THR A 41 5.39 -9.29 4.81
N GLY A 42 5.43 -7.96 4.71
CA GLY A 42 5.87 -7.25 3.50
C GLY A 42 7.30 -7.57 3.09
N VAL A 43 8.24 -7.63 4.04
CA VAL A 43 9.65 -8.00 3.78
C VAL A 43 9.76 -9.45 3.37
N SER A 44 9.06 -10.35 4.08
CA SER A 44 9.05 -11.78 3.77
C SER A 44 8.53 -12.05 2.35
N VAL A 45 7.37 -11.51 2.01
CA VAL A 45 6.74 -11.71 0.69
C VAL A 45 7.58 -11.10 -0.43
N LYS A 46 8.05 -9.85 -0.25
CA LYS A 46 8.79 -9.13 -1.31
C LYS A 46 10.16 -9.74 -1.57
N PHE A 47 10.88 -10.10 -0.51
CA PHE A 47 12.26 -10.54 -0.62
C PHE A 47 12.45 -12.05 -0.39
N GLY A 48 11.40 -12.77 -0.03
CA GLY A 48 11.45 -14.21 0.23
C GLY A 48 12.27 -14.57 1.46
N LEU A 49 12.33 -13.68 2.47
CA LEU A 49 13.07 -13.88 3.70
C LEU A 49 12.21 -14.55 4.75
N ASN A 50 12.72 -15.60 5.37
CA ASN A 50 12.03 -16.43 6.36
C ASN A 50 12.90 -16.69 7.58
N SER A 51 12.34 -17.42 8.56
CA SER A 51 13.09 -17.87 9.74
C SER A 51 14.35 -18.67 9.33
N GLY A 52 15.47 -18.30 9.88
CA GLY A 52 16.77 -18.90 9.61
C GLY A 52 17.61 -18.18 8.57
N ASP A 53 17.02 -17.23 7.84
CA ASP A 53 17.74 -16.37 6.90
C ASP A 53 18.45 -15.21 7.64
N SER A 54 19.23 -14.42 6.92
CA SER A 54 19.79 -13.17 7.42
C SER A 54 19.54 -12.03 6.45
N ILE A 55 19.38 -10.83 6.98
CA ILE A 55 19.26 -9.59 6.22
C ILE A 55 20.44 -8.68 6.53
N THR A 56 21.02 -8.06 5.50
CA THR A 56 22.09 -7.06 5.67
C THR A 56 21.51 -5.70 5.31
N LEU A 57 21.52 -4.81 6.27
CA LEU A 57 20.99 -3.45 6.16
C LEU A 57 22.13 -2.46 6.04
N ASP A 58 22.03 -1.56 5.08
CA ASP A 58 23.04 -0.53 4.82
C ASP A 58 22.57 0.82 5.37
N GLU A 59 23.47 1.57 5.99
CA GLU A 59 23.14 2.89 6.51
C GLU A 59 23.00 3.89 5.34
N LYS A 60 21.90 4.61 5.31
CA LYS A 60 21.53 5.50 4.20
C LYS A 60 22.52 6.64 3.96
N TYR A 61 23.21 7.09 5.00
CA TYR A 61 24.08 8.26 4.95
C TYR A 61 25.56 7.96 5.18
N LYS A 62 25.90 6.74 5.61
CA LYS A 62 27.28 6.29 5.79
C LYS A 62 27.53 5.07 4.90
N ARG A 63 28.26 5.29 3.80
CA ARG A 63 28.46 4.28 2.74
C ARG A 63 29.14 2.97 3.16
N ASP A 64 29.76 2.92 4.34
CA ASP A 64 30.56 1.77 4.76
C ASP A 64 29.99 1.07 6.02
N ALA A 65 28.80 1.45 6.47
CA ALA A 65 28.17 0.82 7.63
C ALA A 65 27.05 -0.13 7.16
N SER A 66 27.30 -1.43 7.33
CA SER A 66 26.33 -2.51 7.04
C SER A 66 26.12 -3.35 8.30
N TYR A 67 24.88 -3.67 8.57
CA TYR A 67 24.46 -4.41 9.75
C TYR A 67 23.79 -5.71 9.33
N LYS A 68 24.33 -6.83 9.75
CA LYS A 68 23.76 -8.15 9.50
C LYS A 68 22.88 -8.57 10.67
N LEU A 69 21.62 -8.89 10.38
CA LEU A 69 20.65 -9.37 11.34
C LEU A 69 20.18 -10.78 10.97
N ASP A 70 20.13 -11.67 11.96
CA ASP A 70 19.59 -13.01 11.79
C ASP A 70 18.09 -13.01 12.05
N ILE A 71 17.33 -13.60 11.14
CA ILE A 71 15.87 -13.61 11.16
C ILE A 71 15.36 -14.80 11.97
N ALA A 72 14.63 -14.53 13.05
CA ALA A 72 13.98 -15.55 13.87
C ALA A 72 12.63 -16.01 13.28
N GLY A 73 11.93 -15.11 12.60
CA GLY A 73 10.60 -15.38 12.05
C GLY A 73 9.98 -14.19 11.33
N VAL A 74 8.73 -14.36 10.97
CA VAL A 74 7.92 -13.33 10.33
C VAL A 74 6.86 -12.85 11.31
N TYR A 75 6.76 -11.53 11.49
CA TYR A 75 5.72 -10.89 12.26
C TYR A 75 4.62 -10.37 11.32
N ASP A 76 3.38 -10.65 11.67
CA ASP A 76 2.22 -10.26 10.86
C ASP A 76 2.00 -8.74 10.90
N TYR A 77 2.70 -8.07 9.99
CA TYR A 77 2.65 -6.62 9.82
C TYR A 77 2.74 -6.26 8.33
N GLU A 78 1.60 -5.84 7.78
CA GLU A 78 1.45 -5.56 6.35
C GLU A 78 1.67 -4.09 5.97
N SER A 79 1.71 -3.17 6.96
CA SER A 79 1.67 -1.73 6.70
C SER A 79 2.93 -1.19 6.05
N SER A 80 4.08 -1.79 6.28
CA SER A 80 5.36 -1.35 5.68
C SER A 80 6.42 -2.44 5.67
N LEU A 81 7.54 -2.17 4.97
CA LEU A 81 8.74 -2.99 5.07
C LEU A 81 9.43 -2.68 6.40
N ALA A 82 9.35 -3.62 7.32
CA ALA A 82 9.82 -3.41 8.68
C ALA A 82 10.60 -4.62 9.23
N VAL A 83 11.50 -4.33 10.15
CA VAL A 83 12.23 -5.31 10.97
C VAL A 83 12.03 -4.94 12.43
N PHE A 84 11.75 -5.92 13.26
CA PHE A 84 11.52 -5.76 14.70
C PHE A 84 12.59 -6.50 15.48
N MET A 85 13.21 -5.86 16.42
CA MET A 85 14.21 -6.45 17.31
C MET A 85 14.06 -5.88 18.73
N ASN A 86 14.66 -6.55 19.72
CA ASN A 86 14.66 -6.02 21.07
C ASN A 86 15.38 -4.67 21.11
N ILE A 87 14.91 -3.73 21.95
CA ILE A 87 15.47 -2.38 22.02
C ILE A 87 16.93 -2.36 22.47
N ASP A 88 17.33 -3.26 23.35
CA ASP A 88 18.72 -3.37 23.81
C ASP A 88 19.64 -3.93 22.72
N ASP A 89 19.11 -4.86 21.90
CA ASP A 89 19.83 -5.39 20.75
C ASP A 89 19.92 -4.33 19.65
N PHE A 90 18.88 -3.51 19.48
CA PHE A 90 18.89 -2.36 18.59
C PHE A 90 20.01 -1.37 18.98
N ALA A 91 20.04 -0.95 20.24
CA ALA A 91 21.05 -0.01 20.71
C ALA A 91 22.47 -0.55 20.50
N ARG A 92 22.71 -1.82 20.84
CA ARG A 92 24.03 -2.47 20.66
C ARG A 92 24.41 -2.61 19.18
N THR A 93 23.49 -2.98 18.34
CA THR A 93 23.75 -3.23 16.91
C THR A 93 24.06 -1.95 16.16
N PHE A 94 23.31 -0.88 16.44
CA PHE A 94 23.40 0.38 15.72
C PHE A 94 24.29 1.41 16.43
N GLY A 95 24.84 1.08 17.60
CA GLY A 95 25.77 1.95 18.33
C GLY A 95 25.10 3.13 19.02
N GLU A 96 23.83 2.95 19.39
CA GLU A 96 23.07 3.94 20.15
C GLU A 96 23.35 3.83 21.66
N GLU A 97 23.10 4.89 22.40
CA GLU A 97 23.25 4.89 23.86
C GLU A 97 22.24 3.97 24.54
N GLU A 98 22.62 3.41 25.69
CA GLU A 98 21.69 2.59 26.47
C GLU A 98 20.48 3.43 26.92
N GLY A 99 19.28 2.90 26.67
CA GLY A 99 18.04 3.63 26.92
C GLY A 99 17.61 4.62 25.82
N TYR A 100 18.33 4.65 24.69
CA TYR A 100 17.94 5.46 23.55
C TYR A 100 16.56 5.06 23.00
N PHE A 101 15.70 6.05 22.80
CA PHE A 101 14.41 5.87 22.13
C PHE A 101 14.11 7.08 21.24
N THR A 102 13.30 6.87 20.21
CA THR A 102 12.92 7.90 19.23
C THR A 102 11.50 8.40 19.41
N GLY A 103 10.71 7.78 20.26
CA GLY A 103 9.33 8.20 20.51
C GLY A 103 8.53 7.21 21.33
N TYR A 104 7.33 7.60 21.67
CA TYR A 104 6.38 6.83 22.45
C TYR A 104 5.14 6.51 21.61
N PHE A 105 4.57 5.33 21.85
CA PHE A 105 3.21 5.00 21.45
C PHE A 105 2.30 5.11 22.67
N SER A 106 1.18 5.81 22.53
CA SER A 106 0.21 5.97 23.61
C SER A 106 -1.22 5.95 23.06
N ASN A 107 -2.15 5.39 23.83
CA ASN A 107 -3.58 5.45 23.54
C ASN A 107 -4.22 6.74 24.08
N THR A 108 -3.50 7.53 24.84
CA THR A 108 -3.93 8.80 25.42
C THR A 108 -2.93 9.90 25.06
N GLU A 109 -3.41 11.12 25.03
CA GLU A 109 -2.56 12.29 24.83
C GLU A 109 -1.52 12.40 25.95
N LEU A 110 -0.25 12.55 25.58
CA LEU A 110 0.85 12.74 26.52
C LEU A 110 1.06 14.24 26.71
N THR A 111 0.57 14.78 27.83
CA THR A 111 0.60 16.23 28.13
C THR A 111 1.80 16.64 28.99
N GLU A 112 2.56 15.67 29.53
CA GLU A 112 3.67 15.94 30.44
C GLU A 112 5.04 16.02 29.74
N LEU A 113 5.09 15.85 28.42
CA LEU A 113 6.32 15.96 27.66
C LEU A 113 6.63 17.44 27.36
N PRO A 114 7.87 17.91 27.57
CA PRO A 114 8.27 19.25 27.15
C PRO A 114 8.17 19.40 25.64
N ASP A 115 7.59 20.51 25.19
CA ASP A 115 7.41 20.79 23.75
C ASP A 115 8.74 20.81 22.98
N ASP A 116 9.84 21.15 23.63
CA ASP A 116 11.19 21.18 23.05
C ASP A 116 11.74 19.79 22.72
N ASP A 117 11.23 18.74 23.39
CA ASP A 117 11.66 17.34 23.18
C ASP A 117 10.76 16.61 22.17
N VAL A 118 9.65 17.23 21.73
CA VAL A 118 8.67 16.63 20.83
C VAL A 118 8.83 17.17 19.41
N ALA A 119 9.47 16.40 18.53
CA ALA A 119 9.62 16.79 17.13
C ALA A 119 8.30 16.72 16.35
N THR A 120 7.47 15.74 16.63
CA THR A 120 6.19 15.55 15.93
C THR A 120 5.26 14.63 16.73
N VAL A 121 3.99 14.99 16.75
CA VAL A 121 2.91 14.14 17.25
C VAL A 121 2.09 13.65 16.06
N ILE A 122 1.98 12.33 15.91
CA ILE A 122 1.18 11.71 14.86
C ILE A 122 -0.03 11.04 15.52
N THR A 123 -1.22 11.51 15.15
CA THR A 123 -2.47 10.98 15.69
C THR A 123 -3.17 10.06 14.70
N ALA A 124 -4.07 9.21 15.18
CA ALA A 124 -4.90 8.38 14.31
C ALA A 124 -5.71 9.22 13.29
N SER A 125 -6.07 10.47 13.67
CA SER A 125 -6.75 11.39 12.77
C SER A 125 -5.88 11.87 11.60
N ASP A 126 -4.58 11.92 11.77
CA ASP A 126 -3.66 12.36 10.71
C ASP A 126 -3.53 11.28 9.63
N TYR A 127 -3.49 10.02 10.03
CA TYR A 127 -3.58 8.89 9.08
C TYR A 127 -4.91 8.89 8.33
N THR A 128 -6.03 9.18 9.03
CA THR A 128 -7.35 9.23 8.39
C THR A 128 -7.47 10.42 7.43
N LYS A 129 -6.91 11.56 7.74
CA LYS A 129 -6.88 12.73 6.85
C LYS A 129 -6.12 12.44 5.56
N LEU A 130 -4.95 11.82 5.65
CA LEU A 130 -4.15 11.44 4.49
C LEU A 130 -4.90 10.42 3.61
N SER A 131 -5.49 9.39 4.23
CA SER A 131 -6.30 8.40 3.53
C SER A 131 -7.52 9.03 2.86
N THR A 132 -8.20 9.95 3.53
CA THR A 132 -9.35 10.67 2.98
C THR A 132 -8.95 11.57 1.80
N GLN A 133 -7.82 12.27 1.88
CA GLN A 133 -7.30 13.06 0.76
C GLN A 133 -6.98 12.21 -0.47
N LEU A 134 -6.37 11.04 -0.26
CA LEU A 134 -6.12 10.08 -1.34
C LEU A 134 -7.43 9.56 -1.94
N MET A 135 -8.41 9.20 -1.11
CA MET A 135 -9.73 8.75 -1.58
C MET A 135 -10.47 9.83 -2.37
N VAL A 136 -10.44 11.08 -1.94
CA VAL A 136 -11.07 12.20 -2.67
C VAL A 136 -10.39 12.44 -4.01
N SER A 137 -9.06 12.42 -4.04
CA SER A 137 -8.28 12.57 -5.26
C SER A 137 -8.52 11.41 -6.25
N MET A 138 -8.49 10.17 -5.77
CA MET A 138 -8.80 8.98 -6.58
C MET A 138 -10.27 8.94 -7.00
N GLY A 139 -11.20 9.39 -6.14
CA GLY A 139 -12.63 9.47 -6.45
C GLY A 139 -12.93 10.37 -7.64
N GLY A 140 -12.25 11.51 -7.74
CA GLY A 140 -12.33 12.40 -8.89
C GLY A 140 -11.89 11.70 -10.19
N MET A 141 -10.77 11.00 -10.13
CA MET A 141 -10.23 10.26 -11.28
C MET A 141 -11.15 9.10 -11.71
N MET A 142 -11.68 8.35 -10.76
CA MET A 142 -12.65 7.27 -11.01
C MET A 142 -13.95 7.80 -11.63
N ASN A 143 -14.41 8.98 -11.20
CA ASN A 143 -15.60 9.60 -11.76
C ASN A 143 -15.38 10.02 -13.22
N LEU A 144 -14.22 10.54 -13.55
CA LEU A 144 -13.82 10.88 -14.91
C LEU A 144 -13.80 9.63 -15.82
N ILE A 145 -13.23 8.52 -15.34
CA ILE A 145 -13.21 7.22 -16.04
C ILE A 145 -14.65 6.72 -16.30
N LYS A 146 -15.56 6.84 -15.33
CA LYS A 146 -16.97 6.46 -15.50
C LYS A 146 -17.63 7.24 -16.63
N TRP A 147 -17.42 8.54 -16.71
CA TRP A 147 -17.97 9.37 -17.78
C TRP A 147 -17.42 9.00 -19.15
N PHE A 148 -16.11 8.74 -19.26
CA PHE A 148 -15.52 8.23 -20.50
C PHE A 148 -16.09 6.87 -20.88
N GLY A 149 -16.26 5.96 -19.93
CA GLY A 149 -16.88 4.65 -20.17
C GLY A 149 -18.30 4.77 -20.67
N ALA A 150 -19.12 5.64 -20.08
CA ALA A 150 -20.48 5.90 -20.53
C ALA A 150 -20.53 6.47 -21.95
N LEU A 151 -19.66 7.44 -22.26
CA LEU A 151 -19.56 8.00 -23.61
C LEU A 151 -19.15 6.93 -24.63
N PHE A 152 -18.17 6.12 -24.31
CA PHE A 152 -17.73 5.03 -25.17
C PHE A 152 -18.83 4.01 -25.42
N PHE A 153 -19.58 3.66 -24.38
CA PHE A 153 -20.72 2.76 -24.48
C PHE A 153 -21.77 3.29 -25.45
N ILE A 154 -22.12 4.57 -25.37
CA ILE A 154 -23.09 5.20 -26.29
C ILE A 154 -22.60 5.12 -27.74
N ILE A 155 -21.31 5.40 -27.99
CA ILE A 155 -20.72 5.32 -29.33
C ILE A 155 -20.80 3.90 -29.87
N VAL A 156 -20.45 2.90 -29.07
CA VAL A 156 -20.48 1.49 -29.48
C VAL A 156 -21.93 1.06 -29.83
N VAL A 157 -22.87 1.39 -28.96
CA VAL A 157 -24.30 1.09 -29.22
C VAL A 157 -24.78 1.76 -30.51
N TYR A 158 -24.43 3.03 -30.73
CA TYR A 158 -24.78 3.74 -31.96
C TYR A 158 -24.21 3.05 -33.20
N VAL A 159 -22.91 2.66 -33.17
CA VAL A 159 -22.28 1.97 -34.31
C VAL A 159 -22.92 0.62 -34.56
N LEU A 160 -23.22 -0.15 -33.51
CA LEU A 160 -23.92 -1.44 -33.67
C LEU A 160 -25.32 -1.28 -34.25
N CYS A 161 -26.10 -0.34 -33.74
CA CYS A 161 -27.43 -0.05 -34.30
C CYS A 161 -27.35 0.36 -35.76
N LYS A 162 -26.41 1.24 -36.10
CA LYS A 162 -26.17 1.66 -37.48
C LYS A 162 -25.82 0.47 -38.38
N GLN A 163 -24.94 -0.40 -37.94
CA GLN A 163 -24.54 -1.59 -38.69
C GLN A 163 -25.70 -2.58 -38.90
N VAL A 164 -26.54 -2.78 -37.88
CA VAL A 164 -27.75 -3.62 -38.01
C VAL A 164 -28.73 -3.05 -39.01
N ILE A 165 -28.95 -1.75 -38.98
CA ILE A 165 -29.87 -1.07 -39.95
C ILE A 165 -29.32 -1.16 -41.38
N GLU A 166 -28.01 -0.87 -41.57
CA GLU A 166 -27.38 -0.96 -42.89
C GLU A 166 -27.43 -2.37 -43.47
N ARG A 167 -27.19 -3.37 -42.65
CA ARG A 167 -27.21 -4.78 -43.05
C ARG A 167 -28.62 -5.26 -43.42
N ASN A 168 -29.62 -4.75 -42.76
CA ASN A 168 -31.02 -5.15 -42.98
C ASN A 168 -31.82 -4.14 -43.81
N PHE A 169 -31.16 -3.19 -44.44
CA PHE A 169 -31.81 -2.09 -45.16
C PHE A 169 -32.87 -2.56 -46.17
N GLN A 170 -32.59 -3.58 -46.96
CA GLN A 170 -33.52 -4.14 -47.94
C GLN A 170 -34.78 -4.75 -47.29
N SER A 171 -34.59 -5.49 -46.20
CA SER A 171 -35.69 -6.10 -45.44
C SER A 171 -36.57 -5.05 -44.75
N ILE A 172 -35.93 -4.01 -44.18
CA ILE A 172 -36.62 -2.87 -43.57
C ILE A 172 -37.43 -2.09 -44.61
N ALA A 173 -36.86 -1.85 -45.79
CA ALA A 173 -37.55 -1.17 -46.89
C ALA A 173 -38.77 -1.96 -47.41
N MET A 174 -38.64 -3.27 -47.52
CA MET A 174 -39.75 -4.16 -47.93
C MET A 174 -40.88 -4.15 -46.89
N THR A 175 -40.56 -4.23 -45.62
CA THR A 175 -41.53 -4.18 -44.51
C THR A 175 -42.28 -2.84 -44.49
N LYS A 176 -41.58 -1.75 -44.80
CA LYS A 176 -42.19 -0.42 -44.90
C LYS A 176 -43.14 -0.28 -46.06
N ILE A 177 -42.86 -0.90 -47.24
CA ILE A 177 -43.72 -0.93 -48.41
C ILE A 177 -45.03 -1.74 -48.12
N LEU A 178 -44.91 -2.75 -47.22
CA LEU A 178 -46.08 -3.54 -46.78
C LEU A 178 -46.98 -2.78 -45.77
N GLY A 179 -46.64 -1.54 -45.41
CA GLY A 179 -47.47 -0.66 -44.59
C GLY A 179 -47.21 -0.68 -43.09
N PHE A 180 -46.15 -1.33 -42.62
CA PHE A 180 -45.79 -1.35 -41.19
C PHE A 180 -45.29 0.03 -40.72
N ARG A 181 -45.67 0.40 -39.49
CA ARG A 181 -45.26 1.67 -38.86
C ARG A 181 -43.80 1.60 -38.40
N ASN A 182 -43.13 2.76 -38.37
CA ASN A 182 -41.73 2.85 -37.99
C ASN A 182 -41.42 2.27 -36.57
N GLY A 183 -42.39 2.36 -35.63
CA GLY A 183 -42.24 1.77 -34.28
C GLY A 183 -42.31 0.24 -34.30
N GLU A 184 -43.10 -0.35 -35.16
CA GLU A 184 -43.23 -1.81 -35.29
C GLU A 184 -41.98 -2.39 -35.97
N ILE A 185 -41.43 -1.69 -36.94
CA ILE A 185 -40.15 -2.04 -37.59
C ILE A 185 -39.01 -1.94 -36.60
N GLY A 186 -38.97 -0.89 -35.76
CA GLY A 186 -37.96 -0.75 -34.71
C GLY A 186 -37.97 -1.92 -33.71
N MET A 187 -39.17 -2.37 -33.32
CA MET A 187 -39.33 -3.48 -32.37
C MET A 187 -38.88 -4.85 -32.93
N LEU A 188 -38.85 -4.97 -34.27
CA LEU A 188 -38.46 -6.21 -34.95
C LEU A 188 -36.95 -6.33 -35.18
N TYR A 189 -36.23 -5.20 -35.26
CA TYR A 189 -34.80 -5.15 -35.65
C TYR A 189 -33.88 -4.53 -34.62
N ILE A 190 -34.39 -3.98 -33.51
CA ILE A 190 -33.64 -3.40 -32.40
C ILE A 190 -34.05 -4.07 -31.10
#